data_744897bed33e3586bf185cdf3a799547
#
_entry.id   744897bed33e3586bf185cdf3a799547
#
_cell.length_a   1.000
_cell.length_b   1.000
_cell.length_c   1.000
_cell.angle_alpha   90.00
_cell.angle_beta   90.00
_cell.angle_gamma   90.00
#
_symmetry.space_group_name_H-M   'P 1'
#
loop_
_entity.id
_entity.type
_entity.pdbx_description
1 polymer ?
#
loop_
_entity_poly.entity_id
_entity_poly.type
_entity_poly.pdbx_seq_one_letter_code
_entity_poly.pdbx_strand_id
1 'polypeptide(L)'
;IPRAIATKMGLQFSGALPPTRQLLDRLTVLSGLLVMDNFEQLLVAAPFVSRLVGACPDLTVLATSRERLDLQPETVFHLRGLAYATQNVSLAELSAVRLFCETARRLQPGVVFDGEKLHAIAAICETVEGMPLAIKLAAAWVRVLPIEEIAAELQSDLALLRSSMRDLPRRQRSMQLVFEGSWRLTGEKERTVFKRLSVFQGRFDLAGAKEVAGASLAVIGGLLDKSLLIRTEGAGYRLHALLRQFGVEKLRNDPDNLYAETLDAHCRYYASLMRRYSEAVIEEMSAFMHVYLEMQADMENILAAWQHALARPLLDHIGDFAYSIAHAFGALGLNEQGSEAMHRAFIQLQRFPELGKMCDRVVVLT
;
A
#
# COMPACT_ATOMS: atom_id res chain seq x y z
N ILE A 1 29.87 -10.13 -8.77
CA ILE A 1 30.08 -8.90 -7.98
C ILE A 1 31.57 -8.54 -7.93
N PRO A 2 32.56 -9.41 -7.48
CA PRO A 2 33.94 -9.00 -7.36
C PRO A 2 34.56 -8.40 -8.61
N ARG A 3 34.29 -9.02 -9.78
CA ARG A 3 34.80 -8.50 -11.06
C ARG A 3 34.20 -7.13 -11.42
N ALA A 4 32.91 -6.93 -11.18
CA ALA A 4 32.25 -5.65 -11.47
C ALA A 4 32.81 -4.51 -10.62
N ILE A 5 33.05 -4.76 -9.33
CA ILE A 5 33.67 -3.79 -8.42
C ILE A 5 35.09 -3.47 -8.90
N ALA A 6 35.90 -4.50 -9.18
CA ALA A 6 37.27 -4.33 -9.66
C ALA A 6 37.31 -3.50 -10.96
N THR A 7 36.44 -3.80 -11.92
CA THR A 7 36.38 -3.06 -13.19
C THR A 7 36.06 -1.58 -12.96
N LYS A 8 35.11 -1.27 -12.05
CA LYS A 8 34.76 0.12 -11.72
C LYS A 8 35.88 0.86 -11.01
N MET A 9 36.74 0.15 -10.28
CA MET A 9 37.91 0.69 -9.58
C MET A 9 39.19 0.68 -10.43
N GLY A 10 39.12 0.22 -11.67
CA GLY A 10 40.31 0.09 -12.55
C GLY A 10 41.29 -0.99 -12.07
N LEU A 11 40.83 -1.95 -11.24
CA LEU A 11 41.67 -3.02 -10.71
C LEU A 11 41.72 -4.19 -11.71
N GLN A 12 42.94 -4.71 -11.95
CA GLN A 12 43.14 -5.95 -12.72
C GLN A 12 43.47 -7.10 -11.78
N PHE A 13 42.88 -8.25 -12.01
CA PHE A 13 43.19 -9.47 -11.32
C PHE A 13 44.35 -10.19 -12.07
N SER A 14 45.34 -10.66 -11.31
CA SER A 14 46.51 -11.36 -11.85
C SER A 14 46.92 -12.54 -10.95
N GLY A 15 47.49 -13.56 -11.55
CA GLY A 15 47.99 -14.73 -10.81
C GLY A 15 46.90 -15.74 -10.41
N ALA A 16 47.27 -16.69 -9.53
CA ALA A 16 46.48 -17.88 -9.18
C ALA A 16 45.45 -17.65 -8.05
N LEU A 17 45.44 -16.47 -7.39
CA LEU A 17 44.52 -16.20 -6.30
C LEU A 17 43.08 -15.91 -6.80
N PRO A 18 42.06 -16.40 -6.11
CA PRO A 18 40.65 -16.11 -6.47
C PRO A 18 40.36 -14.60 -6.54
N PRO A 19 39.60 -14.14 -7.53
CA PRO A 19 39.22 -12.71 -7.68
C PRO A 19 38.66 -12.08 -6.44
N THR A 20 37.85 -12.83 -5.68
CA THR A 20 37.26 -12.36 -4.39
C THR A 20 38.33 -12.02 -3.37
N ARG A 21 39.39 -12.85 -3.26
CA ARG A 21 40.48 -12.64 -2.31
C ARG A 21 41.28 -11.41 -2.69
N GLN A 22 41.68 -11.31 -3.95
CA GLN A 22 42.45 -10.16 -4.46
C GLN A 22 41.68 -8.84 -4.27
N LEU A 23 40.35 -8.86 -4.49
CA LEU A 23 39.51 -7.68 -4.27
C LEU A 23 39.48 -7.28 -2.77
N LEU A 24 39.24 -8.23 -1.87
CA LEU A 24 39.21 -7.95 -0.42
C LEU A 24 40.54 -7.37 0.07
N ASP A 25 41.67 -7.97 -0.32
CA ASP A 25 43.01 -7.50 0.06
C ASP A 25 43.27 -6.05 -0.42
N ARG A 26 42.69 -5.64 -1.55
CA ARG A 26 42.79 -4.27 -2.06
C ARG A 26 41.84 -3.31 -1.36
N LEU A 27 40.65 -3.75 -0.97
CA LEU A 27 39.64 -2.92 -0.34
C LEU A 27 39.90 -2.70 1.16
N THR A 28 40.66 -3.59 1.81
CA THR A 28 40.97 -3.48 3.24
C THR A 28 41.69 -2.18 3.63
N VAL A 29 42.45 -1.60 2.71
CA VAL A 29 43.18 -0.35 2.93
C VAL A 29 42.42 0.91 2.43
N LEU A 30 41.22 0.74 1.94
CA LEU A 30 40.42 1.84 1.40
C LEU A 30 39.35 2.27 2.39
N SER A 31 39.22 3.59 2.53
CA SER A 31 38.10 4.22 3.22
C SER A 31 37.16 4.83 2.16
N GLY A 32 35.86 4.60 2.28
CA GLY A 32 34.89 5.17 1.33
C GLY A 32 33.51 4.56 1.40
N LEU A 33 32.68 4.95 0.40
CA LEU A 33 31.32 4.47 0.22
C LEU A 33 31.22 3.65 -1.05
N LEU A 34 30.83 2.38 -0.90
CA LEU A 34 30.49 1.52 -2.03
C LEU A 34 28.97 1.49 -2.22
N VAL A 35 28.48 2.01 -3.35
CA VAL A 35 27.05 2.00 -3.68
C VAL A 35 26.76 0.81 -4.60
N MET A 36 25.81 -0.03 -4.19
CA MET A 36 25.30 -1.17 -4.97
C MET A 36 23.82 -0.93 -5.28
N ASP A 37 23.51 -0.68 -6.54
CA ASP A 37 22.15 -0.36 -6.98
C ASP A 37 21.42 -1.59 -7.53
N ASN A 38 20.10 -1.74 -7.23
CA ASN A 38 19.24 -2.86 -7.63
C ASN A 38 19.76 -4.23 -7.14
N PHE A 39 20.14 -4.33 -5.87
CA PHE A 39 20.77 -5.54 -5.33
C PHE A 39 19.83 -6.74 -5.27
N GLU A 40 18.50 -6.57 -5.35
CA GLU A 40 17.51 -7.65 -5.38
C GLU A 40 17.77 -8.71 -6.47
N GLN A 41 18.48 -8.34 -7.54
CA GLN A 41 18.88 -9.27 -8.59
C GLN A 41 20.09 -10.15 -8.22
N LEU A 42 20.76 -9.82 -7.13
CA LEU A 42 22.03 -10.41 -6.70
C LEU A 42 21.96 -10.97 -5.27
N LEU A 43 20.77 -11.21 -4.71
CA LEU A 43 20.58 -11.66 -3.32
C LEU A 43 21.35 -12.94 -2.98
N VAL A 44 21.50 -13.86 -3.94
CA VAL A 44 22.33 -15.05 -3.76
C VAL A 44 23.78 -14.70 -3.39
N ALA A 45 24.23 -13.50 -3.75
CA ALA A 45 25.58 -13.01 -3.44
C ALA A 45 25.64 -12.12 -2.19
N ALA A 46 24.55 -11.96 -1.44
CA ALA A 46 24.52 -11.18 -0.19
C ALA A 46 25.60 -11.61 0.83
N PRO A 47 25.92 -12.91 1.00
CA PRO A 47 27.02 -13.33 1.89
C PRO A 47 28.39 -12.74 1.52
N PHE A 48 28.60 -12.33 0.27
CA PHE A 48 29.80 -11.62 -0.13
C PHE A 48 29.86 -10.22 0.50
N VAL A 49 28.73 -9.52 0.57
CA VAL A 49 28.64 -8.18 1.21
C VAL A 49 28.98 -8.26 2.68
N SER A 50 28.48 -9.28 3.39
CA SER A 50 28.81 -9.49 4.79
C SER A 50 30.32 -9.70 5.01
N ARG A 51 30.95 -10.54 4.16
CA ARG A 51 32.41 -10.73 4.19
C ARG A 51 33.18 -9.46 3.86
N LEU A 52 32.68 -8.67 2.93
CA LEU A 52 33.30 -7.39 2.54
C LEU A 52 33.29 -6.40 3.70
N VAL A 53 32.14 -6.20 4.34
CA VAL A 53 32.00 -5.31 5.49
C VAL A 53 32.87 -5.78 6.67
N GLY A 54 32.92 -7.10 6.93
CA GLY A 54 33.76 -7.67 7.98
C GLY A 54 35.27 -7.56 7.73
N ALA A 55 35.71 -7.57 6.46
CA ALA A 55 37.12 -7.48 6.11
C ALA A 55 37.62 -6.03 5.92
N CYS A 56 36.75 -5.07 5.67
CA CYS A 56 37.07 -3.69 5.31
C CYS A 56 36.35 -2.70 6.26
N PRO A 57 36.90 -2.46 7.47
CA PRO A 57 36.21 -1.69 8.51
C PRO A 57 35.96 -0.22 8.12
N ASP A 58 36.79 0.36 7.28
CA ASP A 58 36.69 1.74 6.81
C ASP A 58 35.81 1.90 5.55
N LEU A 59 35.23 0.80 5.06
CA LEU A 59 34.35 0.79 3.89
C LEU A 59 32.89 0.72 4.33
N THR A 60 32.10 1.75 3.98
CA THR A 60 30.66 1.72 4.14
C THR A 60 30.02 1.18 2.86
N VAL A 61 29.04 0.28 3.00
CA VAL A 61 28.27 -0.25 1.87
C VAL A 61 26.85 0.30 1.95
N LEU A 62 26.38 0.93 0.88
CA LEU A 62 25.00 1.35 0.67
C LEU A 62 24.38 0.52 -0.46
N ALA A 63 23.41 -0.32 -0.14
CA ALA A 63 22.70 -1.09 -1.15
C ALA A 63 21.26 -0.57 -1.31
N THR A 64 20.81 -0.36 -2.56
CA THR A 64 19.40 -0.18 -2.85
C THR A 64 18.82 -1.52 -3.26
N SER A 65 17.70 -1.91 -2.65
CA SER A 65 17.05 -3.19 -2.93
C SER A 65 15.55 -3.10 -2.61
N ARG A 66 14.74 -3.90 -3.30
CA ARG A 66 13.31 -4.08 -2.98
C ARG A 66 13.09 -5.15 -1.92
N GLU A 67 14.09 -5.96 -1.65
CA GLU A 67 14.10 -6.99 -0.63
C GLU A 67 15.27 -6.75 0.32
N ARG A 68 15.11 -7.18 1.58
CA ARG A 68 16.19 -7.17 2.55
C ARG A 68 17.29 -8.12 2.10
N LEU A 69 18.51 -7.81 2.46
CA LEU A 69 19.65 -8.68 2.20
C LEU A 69 19.77 -9.80 3.26
N ASP A 70 19.06 -9.66 4.40
CA ASP A 70 19.07 -10.56 5.55
C ASP A 70 20.49 -10.87 6.07
N LEU A 71 21.29 -9.83 6.21
CA LEU A 71 22.64 -9.89 6.73
C LEU A 71 22.72 -9.38 8.17
N GLN A 72 23.53 -10.03 9.01
CA GLN A 72 23.71 -9.61 10.40
C GLN A 72 24.12 -8.13 10.56
N PRO A 73 25.05 -7.56 9.76
CA PRO A 73 25.43 -6.14 9.85
C PRO A 73 24.46 -5.19 9.11
N GLU A 74 23.31 -5.66 8.64
CA GLU A 74 22.39 -4.85 7.84
C GLU A 74 21.60 -3.88 8.73
N THR A 75 21.59 -2.60 8.34
CA THR A 75 20.65 -1.61 8.84
C THR A 75 19.71 -1.22 7.72
N VAL A 76 18.42 -1.50 7.89
CA VAL A 76 17.40 -1.21 6.87
C VAL A 76 16.87 0.20 7.03
N PHE A 77 16.99 1.00 5.96
CA PHE A 77 16.39 2.32 5.85
C PHE A 77 15.22 2.28 4.86
N HIS A 78 14.00 2.41 5.37
CA HIS A 78 12.80 2.42 4.53
C HIS A 78 12.59 3.78 3.87
N LEU A 79 12.71 3.84 2.53
CA LEU A 79 12.37 5.02 1.75
C LEU A 79 10.85 5.15 1.66
N ARG A 80 10.32 6.23 2.18
CA ARG A 80 8.90 6.62 2.01
C ARG A 80 8.72 7.48 0.77
N GLY A 81 7.47 7.66 0.33
CA GLY A 81 7.12 8.65 -0.70
C GLY A 81 7.49 10.07 -0.27
N LEU A 82 7.45 11.00 -1.23
CA LEU A 82 7.60 12.42 -0.97
C LEU A 82 6.46 12.93 -0.07
N ALA A 83 6.72 13.97 0.72
CA ALA A 83 5.70 14.57 1.57
C ALA A 83 4.55 15.15 0.73
N TYR A 84 3.33 14.67 0.97
CA TYR A 84 2.09 15.07 0.29
C TYR A 84 1.04 15.64 1.25
N ALA A 85 1.19 15.40 2.55
CA ALA A 85 0.36 15.98 3.61
C ALA A 85 1.24 16.26 4.81
N THR A 86 1.18 17.49 5.34
CA THR A 86 1.90 17.89 6.56
C THR A 86 1.11 19.04 7.19
N GLN A 87 0.96 19.02 8.50
CA GLN A 87 0.32 20.10 9.23
C GLN A 87 1.14 21.40 9.11
N ASN A 88 0.48 22.53 8.94
CA ASN A 88 1.07 23.87 8.90
C ASN A 88 2.04 24.16 7.73
N VAL A 89 1.96 23.43 6.62
CA VAL A 89 2.74 23.67 5.40
C VAL A 89 1.80 24.01 4.25
N SER A 90 2.14 25.04 3.46
CA SER A 90 1.40 25.37 2.25
C SER A 90 1.45 24.20 1.25
N LEU A 91 0.33 23.90 0.56
CA LEU A 91 0.28 22.85 -0.45
C LEU A 91 1.39 22.98 -1.49
N ALA A 92 1.71 24.21 -1.91
CA ALA A 92 2.75 24.48 -2.89
C ALA A 92 4.18 24.13 -2.42
N GLU A 93 4.41 24.04 -1.12
CA GLU A 93 5.71 23.72 -0.53
C GLU A 93 5.93 22.23 -0.33
N LEU A 94 4.86 21.41 -0.39
CA LEU A 94 4.96 19.97 -0.28
C LEU A 94 5.79 19.37 -1.42
N SER A 95 6.77 18.54 -1.09
CA SER A 95 7.73 18.02 -2.08
C SER A 95 7.06 17.20 -3.20
N ALA A 96 5.98 16.49 -2.89
CA ALA A 96 5.18 15.75 -3.88
C ALA A 96 4.48 16.71 -4.87
N VAL A 97 3.84 17.77 -4.35
CA VAL A 97 3.14 18.80 -5.15
C VAL A 97 4.15 19.56 -6.02
N ARG A 98 5.29 19.94 -5.47
CA ARG A 98 6.37 20.58 -6.24
C ARG A 98 6.84 19.72 -7.40
N LEU A 99 7.07 18.41 -7.16
CA LEU A 99 7.48 17.48 -8.22
C LEU A 99 6.43 17.39 -9.34
N PHE A 100 5.14 17.36 -9.00
CA PHE A 100 4.05 17.39 -9.98
C PHE A 100 4.10 18.69 -10.80
N CYS A 101 4.10 19.84 -10.13
CA CYS A 101 4.12 21.16 -10.76
C CYS A 101 5.33 21.34 -11.68
N GLU A 102 6.53 20.95 -11.24
CA GLU A 102 7.76 21.02 -12.05
C GLU A 102 7.65 20.13 -13.29
N THR A 103 7.13 18.92 -13.13
CA THR A 103 6.96 17.98 -14.25
C THR A 103 5.93 18.50 -15.25
N ALA A 104 4.79 19.00 -14.77
CA ALA A 104 3.73 19.56 -15.59
C ALA A 104 4.21 20.81 -16.37
N ARG A 105 4.94 21.74 -15.73
CA ARG A 105 5.51 22.92 -16.41
C ARG A 105 6.47 22.58 -17.54
N ARG A 106 7.29 21.52 -17.37
CA ARG A 106 8.19 21.05 -18.45
C ARG A 106 7.42 20.53 -19.65
N LEU A 107 6.25 19.93 -19.43
CA LEU A 107 5.43 19.30 -20.46
C LEU A 107 4.45 20.29 -21.12
N GLN A 108 3.97 21.25 -20.35
CA GLN A 108 3.07 22.32 -20.78
C GLN A 108 3.54 23.66 -20.20
N PRO A 109 4.44 24.37 -20.92
CA PRO A 109 4.87 25.72 -20.52
C PRO A 109 3.66 26.66 -20.41
N GLY A 110 3.63 27.47 -19.36
CA GLY A 110 2.54 28.43 -19.13
C GLY A 110 1.35 27.92 -18.32
N VAL A 111 1.33 26.66 -17.87
CA VAL A 111 0.32 26.18 -16.94
C VAL A 111 0.43 26.94 -15.61
N VAL A 112 -0.71 27.48 -15.15
CA VAL A 112 -0.83 28.19 -13.88
C VAL A 112 -1.55 27.27 -12.90
N PHE A 113 -1.02 27.17 -11.69
CA PHE A 113 -1.59 26.40 -10.60
C PHE A 113 -2.19 27.39 -9.58
N ASP A 114 -3.50 27.58 -9.64
CA ASP A 114 -4.29 28.30 -8.66
C ASP A 114 -4.65 27.43 -7.46
N GLY A 115 -5.40 27.98 -6.51
CA GLY A 115 -5.74 27.26 -5.29
C GLY A 115 -6.52 25.96 -5.53
N GLU A 116 -7.48 25.94 -6.45
CA GLU A 116 -8.28 24.75 -6.77
C GLU A 116 -7.42 23.65 -7.40
N LYS A 117 -6.57 24.03 -8.37
CA LYS A 117 -5.64 23.08 -8.99
C LYS A 117 -4.62 22.53 -8.01
N LEU A 118 -4.13 23.36 -7.07
CA LEU A 118 -3.22 22.87 -6.03
C LEU A 118 -3.90 21.83 -5.11
N HIS A 119 -5.19 21.98 -4.80
CA HIS A 119 -5.94 20.96 -4.06
C HIS A 119 -6.10 19.66 -4.88
N ALA A 120 -6.43 19.76 -6.17
CA ALA A 120 -6.49 18.60 -7.04
C ALA A 120 -5.13 17.90 -7.18
N ILE A 121 -4.02 18.66 -7.30
CA ILE A 121 -2.66 18.10 -7.31
C ILE A 121 -2.33 17.42 -5.98
N ALA A 122 -2.70 18.01 -4.85
CA ALA A 122 -2.51 17.40 -3.54
C ALA A 122 -3.26 16.07 -3.42
N ALA A 123 -4.52 16.01 -3.88
CA ALA A 123 -5.32 14.79 -3.94
C ALA A 123 -4.67 13.70 -4.84
N ILE A 124 -4.11 14.09 -6.00
CA ILE A 124 -3.31 13.17 -6.84
C ILE A 124 -2.12 12.64 -6.05
N CYS A 125 -1.35 13.52 -5.40
CA CYS A 125 -0.16 13.14 -4.64
C CYS A 125 -0.50 12.24 -3.46
N GLU A 126 -1.63 12.44 -2.80
CA GLU A 126 -2.16 11.59 -1.74
C GLU A 126 -2.56 10.21 -2.27
N THR A 127 -3.33 10.15 -3.36
CA THR A 127 -3.74 8.89 -4.02
C THR A 127 -2.54 8.01 -4.38
N VAL A 128 -1.43 8.62 -4.80
CA VAL A 128 -0.20 7.90 -5.12
C VAL A 128 0.80 7.84 -3.96
N GLU A 129 0.38 8.24 -2.74
CA GLU A 129 1.17 8.25 -1.50
C GLU A 129 2.58 8.85 -1.68
N GLY A 130 2.68 9.93 -2.44
CA GLY A 130 3.94 10.63 -2.71
C GLY A 130 4.95 9.85 -3.56
N MET A 131 4.57 8.78 -4.22
CA MET A 131 5.48 7.96 -5.04
C MET A 131 5.99 8.74 -6.26
N PRO A 132 7.32 9.05 -6.37
CA PRO A 132 7.83 9.99 -7.37
C PRO A 132 7.53 9.60 -8.82
N LEU A 133 7.63 8.31 -9.14
CA LEU A 133 7.35 7.83 -10.49
C LEU A 133 5.85 7.99 -10.83
N ALA A 134 4.97 7.66 -9.91
CA ALA A 134 3.53 7.80 -10.12
C ALA A 134 3.13 9.27 -10.30
N ILE A 135 3.70 10.18 -9.50
CA ILE A 135 3.51 11.63 -9.64
C ILE A 135 3.93 12.11 -11.04
N LYS A 136 5.11 11.69 -11.52
CA LYS A 136 5.58 12.06 -12.87
C LYS A 136 4.69 11.51 -13.98
N LEU A 137 4.20 10.27 -13.82
CA LEU A 137 3.30 9.67 -14.80
C LEU A 137 1.94 10.36 -14.80
N ALA A 138 1.39 10.71 -13.63
CA ALA A 138 0.17 11.49 -13.53
C ALA A 138 0.32 12.88 -14.14
N ALA A 139 1.40 13.59 -13.82
CA ALA A 139 1.69 14.91 -14.37
C ALA A 139 1.85 14.91 -15.90
N ALA A 140 2.19 13.78 -16.53
CA ALA A 140 2.30 13.67 -17.96
C ALA A 140 0.94 13.82 -18.70
N TRP A 141 -0.15 13.58 -18.01
CA TRP A 141 -1.51 13.69 -18.56
C TRP A 141 -2.03 15.13 -18.60
N VAL A 142 -1.37 16.11 -17.97
CA VAL A 142 -1.76 17.54 -18.00
C VAL A 142 -1.87 18.08 -19.43
N ARG A 143 -1.16 17.48 -20.39
CA ARG A 143 -1.25 17.81 -21.81
C ARG A 143 -2.56 17.39 -22.48
N VAL A 144 -3.32 16.50 -21.86
CA VAL A 144 -4.49 15.82 -22.44
C VAL A 144 -5.75 16.07 -21.63
N LEU A 145 -5.62 16.11 -20.29
CA LEU A 145 -6.73 16.21 -19.34
C LEU A 145 -6.54 17.38 -18.38
N PRO A 146 -7.63 18.01 -17.92
CA PRO A 146 -7.61 18.90 -16.76
C PRO A 146 -7.12 18.16 -15.50
N ILE A 147 -6.51 18.89 -14.57
CA ILE A 147 -5.90 18.30 -13.36
C ILE A 147 -6.97 17.63 -12.49
N GLU A 148 -8.15 18.20 -12.42
CA GLU A 148 -9.30 17.71 -11.67
C GLU A 148 -9.79 16.34 -12.22
N GLU A 149 -9.80 16.19 -13.54
CA GLU A 149 -10.13 14.93 -14.20
C GLU A 149 -9.06 13.87 -13.97
N ILE A 150 -7.77 14.26 -13.99
CA ILE A 150 -6.67 13.34 -13.64
C ILE A 150 -6.84 12.82 -12.21
N ALA A 151 -7.23 13.68 -11.26
CA ALA A 151 -7.47 13.29 -9.88
C ALA A 151 -8.62 12.29 -9.76
N ALA A 152 -9.73 12.51 -10.46
CA ALA A 152 -10.89 11.62 -10.46
C ALA A 152 -10.58 10.25 -11.08
N GLU A 153 -9.93 10.22 -12.25
CA GLU A 153 -9.57 9.00 -12.95
C GLU A 153 -8.58 8.12 -12.17
N LEU A 154 -7.60 8.73 -11.50
CA LEU A 154 -6.62 7.99 -10.71
C LEU A 154 -7.22 7.24 -9.53
N GLN A 155 -8.36 7.67 -9.02
CA GLN A 155 -9.07 6.95 -7.94
C GLN A 155 -9.67 5.63 -8.45
N SER A 156 -9.98 5.54 -9.73
CA SER A 156 -10.66 4.38 -10.34
C SER A 156 -9.72 3.44 -11.10
N ASP A 157 -8.70 3.94 -11.78
CA ASP A 157 -7.84 3.13 -12.67
C ASP A 157 -6.36 3.55 -12.65
N LEU A 158 -5.49 2.57 -12.36
CA LEU A 158 -4.04 2.68 -12.52
C LEU A 158 -3.57 2.80 -13.98
N ALA A 159 -4.43 2.49 -14.96
CA ALA A 159 -4.07 2.55 -16.37
C ALA A 159 -3.61 3.95 -16.79
N LEU A 160 -4.09 4.99 -16.09
CA LEU A 160 -3.62 6.36 -16.29
C LEU A 160 -2.12 6.53 -15.99
N LEU A 161 -1.54 5.72 -15.11
CA LEU A 161 -0.11 5.77 -14.76
C LEU A 161 0.76 5.07 -15.80
N ARG A 162 0.60 5.43 -17.06
CA ARG A 162 1.41 4.97 -18.19
C ARG A 162 2.06 6.16 -18.90
N SER A 163 3.22 5.95 -19.48
CA SER A 163 3.92 6.96 -20.25
C SER A 163 4.31 6.46 -21.63
N SER A 164 4.14 7.30 -22.64
CA SER A 164 4.63 7.10 -24.00
C SER A 164 6.06 7.59 -24.21
N MET A 165 6.74 8.11 -23.18
CA MET A 165 8.11 8.65 -23.28
C MET A 165 9.10 7.54 -23.66
N ARG A 166 9.86 7.78 -24.73
CA ARG A 166 10.79 6.79 -25.29
C ARG A 166 12.13 6.72 -24.56
N ASP A 167 12.51 7.76 -23.86
CA ASP A 167 13.73 7.91 -23.07
C ASP A 167 13.67 7.23 -21.70
N LEU A 168 12.47 6.91 -21.22
CA LEU A 168 12.31 6.14 -19.99
C LEU A 168 12.58 4.64 -20.22
N PRO A 169 13.29 3.96 -19.30
CA PRO A 169 13.39 2.51 -19.30
C PRO A 169 12.00 1.86 -19.33
N ARG A 170 11.83 0.76 -20.08
CA ARG A 170 10.53 0.08 -20.21
C ARG A 170 9.84 -0.16 -18.86
N ARG A 171 10.59 -0.54 -17.82
CA ARG A 171 10.12 -0.77 -16.45
C ARG A 171 9.55 0.48 -15.76
N GLN A 172 9.91 1.69 -16.21
CA GLN A 172 9.45 2.96 -15.63
C GLN A 172 8.37 3.65 -16.47
N ARG A 173 7.92 3.04 -17.56
CA ARG A 173 6.85 3.60 -18.40
C ARG A 173 5.45 3.35 -17.87
N SER A 174 5.31 2.51 -16.87
CA SER A 174 4.03 2.19 -16.24
C SER A 174 4.26 1.70 -14.82
N MET A 175 3.43 2.16 -13.89
CA MET A 175 3.43 1.66 -12.51
C MET A 175 3.13 0.16 -12.46
N GLN A 176 2.27 -0.34 -13.33
CA GLN A 176 1.98 -1.76 -13.46
C GLN A 176 3.25 -2.58 -13.74
N LEU A 177 4.13 -2.13 -14.65
CA LEU A 177 5.39 -2.81 -14.94
C LEU A 177 6.37 -2.79 -13.76
N VAL A 178 6.34 -1.72 -12.95
CA VAL A 178 7.14 -1.64 -11.71
C VAL A 178 6.66 -2.69 -10.71
N PHE A 179 5.34 -2.80 -10.52
CA PHE A 179 4.74 -3.77 -9.59
C PHE A 179 4.93 -5.21 -10.08
N GLU A 180 4.82 -5.45 -11.39
CA GLU A 180 5.12 -6.78 -11.95
C GLU A 180 6.57 -7.22 -11.73
N GLY A 181 7.51 -6.29 -11.65
CA GLY A 181 8.88 -6.58 -11.24
C GLY A 181 8.94 -7.20 -9.84
N SER A 182 8.29 -6.56 -8.85
CA SER A 182 8.21 -7.09 -7.48
C SER A 182 7.36 -8.37 -7.41
N TRP A 183 6.27 -8.45 -8.20
CA TRP A 183 5.43 -9.63 -8.32
C TRP A 183 6.18 -10.89 -8.78
N ARG A 184 7.15 -10.75 -9.67
CA ARG A 184 7.97 -11.88 -10.13
C ARG A 184 8.84 -12.48 -9.02
N LEU A 185 9.21 -11.69 -8.03
CA LEU A 185 10.01 -12.10 -6.87
C LEU A 185 9.19 -12.86 -5.82
N THR A 186 7.86 -12.86 -5.92
CA THR A 186 6.98 -13.54 -4.97
C THR A 186 6.76 -15.00 -5.35
N GLY A 187 6.71 -15.86 -4.34
CA GLY A 187 6.28 -17.25 -4.46
C GLY A 187 4.76 -17.37 -4.63
N GLU A 188 4.28 -18.55 -5.03
CA GLU A 188 2.85 -18.77 -5.29
C GLU A 188 1.96 -18.49 -4.07
N LYS A 189 2.37 -18.95 -2.88
CA LYS A 189 1.64 -18.68 -1.63
C LYS A 189 1.57 -17.18 -1.31
N GLU A 190 2.68 -16.46 -1.50
CA GLU A 190 2.72 -15.01 -1.28
C GLU A 190 1.81 -14.28 -2.28
N ARG A 191 1.78 -14.71 -3.53
CA ARG A 191 0.89 -14.16 -4.57
C ARG A 191 -0.58 -14.32 -4.21
N THR A 192 -0.98 -15.51 -3.78
CA THR A 192 -2.36 -15.78 -3.39
C THR A 192 -2.76 -14.93 -2.19
N VAL A 193 -1.93 -14.87 -1.16
CA VAL A 193 -2.18 -14.04 0.02
C VAL A 193 -2.22 -12.56 -0.33
N PHE A 194 -1.26 -12.05 -1.11
CA PHE A 194 -1.23 -10.65 -1.53
C PHE A 194 -2.50 -10.24 -2.30
N LYS A 195 -2.96 -11.08 -3.26
CA LYS A 195 -4.22 -10.86 -3.96
C LYS A 195 -5.39 -10.73 -2.98
N ARG A 196 -5.51 -11.67 -2.05
CA ARG A 196 -6.59 -11.67 -1.06
C ARG A 196 -6.49 -10.48 -0.08
N LEU A 197 -5.29 -10.07 0.34
CA LEU A 197 -5.09 -8.90 1.18
C LEU A 197 -5.50 -7.59 0.51
N SER A 198 -5.57 -7.54 -0.82
CA SER A 198 -5.94 -6.32 -1.55
C SER A 198 -7.40 -5.88 -1.37
N VAL A 199 -8.27 -6.72 -0.79
CA VAL A 199 -9.66 -6.35 -0.47
C VAL A 199 -9.75 -5.39 0.71
N PHE A 200 -8.74 -5.37 1.60
CA PHE A 200 -8.69 -4.41 2.70
C PHE A 200 -8.54 -2.99 2.18
N GLN A 201 -9.34 -2.06 2.73
CA GLN A 201 -9.36 -0.65 2.28
C GLN A 201 -8.36 0.23 3.02
N GLY A 202 -7.88 -0.20 4.17
CA GLY A 202 -6.96 0.55 4.99
C GLY A 202 -6.03 -0.37 5.76
N ARG A 203 -5.86 -0.08 7.04
CA ARG A 203 -5.12 -0.91 7.98
C ARG A 203 -5.88 -2.22 8.24
N PHE A 204 -5.14 -3.29 8.49
CA PHE A 204 -5.65 -4.56 9.00
C PHE A 204 -4.62 -5.21 9.96
N ASP A 205 -5.09 -6.07 10.82
CA ASP A 205 -4.25 -6.80 11.77
C ASP A 205 -3.88 -8.20 11.26
N LEU A 206 -3.10 -8.93 12.06
CA LEU A 206 -2.70 -10.30 11.73
C LEU A 206 -3.89 -11.27 11.74
N ALA A 207 -4.91 -11.04 12.61
CA ALA A 207 -6.08 -11.90 12.69
C ALA A 207 -6.91 -11.76 11.40
N GLY A 208 -7.19 -10.54 10.95
CA GLY A 208 -7.85 -10.29 9.68
C GLY A 208 -7.07 -10.87 8.49
N ALA A 209 -5.75 -10.69 8.46
CA ALA A 209 -4.92 -11.29 7.41
C ALA A 209 -5.01 -12.83 7.37
N LYS A 210 -5.08 -13.49 8.54
CA LYS A 210 -5.26 -14.95 8.63
C LYS A 210 -6.64 -15.40 8.15
N GLU A 211 -7.70 -14.76 8.66
CA GLU A 211 -9.07 -15.19 8.37
C GLU A 211 -9.49 -14.88 6.93
N VAL A 212 -9.12 -13.73 6.41
CA VAL A 212 -9.53 -13.28 5.08
C VAL A 212 -8.62 -13.83 3.98
N ALA A 213 -7.31 -13.80 4.21
CA ALA A 213 -6.33 -14.12 3.17
C ALA A 213 -5.60 -15.45 3.39
N GLY A 214 -5.82 -16.15 4.50
CA GLY A 214 -5.08 -17.36 4.83
C GLY A 214 -3.60 -17.09 5.12
N ALA A 215 -3.25 -15.88 5.54
CA ALA A 215 -1.87 -15.45 5.71
C ALA A 215 -1.21 -16.13 6.91
N SER A 216 -0.06 -16.74 6.73
CA SER A 216 0.84 -17.13 7.83
C SER A 216 1.79 -15.98 8.17
N LEU A 217 2.36 -16.01 9.39
CA LEU A 217 3.35 -15.00 9.81
C LEU A 217 4.57 -14.98 8.86
N ALA A 218 4.99 -16.15 8.36
CA ALA A 218 6.09 -16.26 7.40
C ALA A 218 5.78 -15.56 6.07
N VAL A 219 4.55 -15.70 5.56
CA VAL A 219 4.11 -15.01 4.32
C VAL A 219 4.01 -13.51 4.53
N ILE A 220 3.49 -13.06 5.67
CA ILE A 220 3.47 -11.62 6.03
C ILE A 220 4.91 -11.07 6.07
N GLY A 221 5.84 -11.79 6.70
CA GLY A 221 7.26 -11.42 6.73
C GLY A 221 7.84 -11.29 5.31
N GLY A 222 7.63 -12.28 4.45
CA GLY A 222 8.10 -12.26 3.08
C GLY A 222 7.52 -11.09 2.23
N LEU A 223 6.25 -10.73 2.45
CA LEU A 223 5.64 -9.57 1.79
C LEU A 223 6.20 -8.24 2.31
N LEU A 224 6.49 -8.13 3.62
CA LEU A 224 7.15 -6.96 4.21
C LEU A 224 8.58 -6.79 3.66
N ASP A 225 9.36 -7.89 3.61
CA ASP A 225 10.74 -7.88 3.12
C ASP A 225 10.82 -7.45 1.65
N LYS A 226 9.79 -7.79 0.85
CA LYS A 226 9.65 -7.39 -0.56
C LYS A 226 9.01 -6.02 -0.76
N SER A 227 8.75 -5.28 0.31
CA SER A 227 8.08 -3.96 0.29
C SER A 227 6.71 -3.97 -0.39
N LEU A 228 6.05 -5.14 -0.42
CA LEU A 228 4.69 -5.31 -0.93
C LEU A 228 3.63 -5.05 0.16
N LEU A 229 4.04 -5.06 1.41
CA LEU A 229 3.24 -4.77 2.59
C LEU A 229 3.97 -3.75 3.46
N ILE A 230 3.23 -2.90 4.14
CA ILE A 230 3.78 -1.87 5.03
C ILE A 230 3.28 -2.16 6.45
N ARG A 231 4.20 -2.13 7.43
CA ARG A 231 3.83 -2.16 8.83
C ARG A 231 3.39 -0.77 9.27
N THR A 232 2.22 -0.67 9.91
CA THR A 232 1.72 0.59 10.47
C THR A 232 2.21 0.79 11.90
N GLU A 233 2.09 1.99 12.42
CA GLU A 233 2.27 2.24 13.85
C GLU A 233 1.25 1.41 14.63
N GLY A 234 1.71 0.73 15.67
CA GLY A 234 0.96 -0.33 16.34
C GLY A 234 1.14 -1.70 15.68
N ALA A 235 0.21 -2.63 15.90
CA ALA A 235 0.31 -4.03 15.47
C ALA A 235 -0.37 -4.32 14.12
N GLY A 236 -0.47 -3.34 13.23
CA GLY A 236 -1.19 -3.46 11.95
C GLY A 236 -0.30 -3.48 10.73
N TYR A 237 -0.95 -3.78 9.60
CA TYR A 237 -0.38 -3.79 8.25
C TYR A 237 -1.27 -3.02 7.30
N ARG A 238 -0.73 -2.51 6.20
CA ARG A 238 -1.48 -1.96 5.08
C ARG A 238 -0.78 -2.19 3.76
N LEU A 239 -1.53 -2.19 2.69
CA LEU A 239 -1.01 -2.09 1.34
C LEU A 239 -0.92 -0.62 0.92
N HIS A 240 0.12 -0.28 0.16
CA HIS A 240 0.14 0.99 -0.56
C HIS A 240 -1.05 1.04 -1.54
N ALA A 241 -1.73 2.19 -1.67
CA ALA A 241 -2.96 2.31 -2.48
C ALA A 241 -2.81 1.74 -3.91
N LEU A 242 -1.70 2.07 -4.58
CA LEU A 242 -1.41 1.57 -5.93
C LEU A 242 -1.14 0.05 -5.97
N LEU A 243 -0.49 -0.50 -4.94
CA LEU A 243 -0.29 -1.95 -4.83
C LEU A 243 -1.60 -2.67 -4.53
N ARG A 244 -2.48 -2.05 -3.75
CA ARG A 244 -3.83 -2.56 -3.49
C ARG A 244 -4.64 -2.65 -4.80
N GLN A 245 -4.68 -1.59 -5.60
CA GLN A 245 -5.36 -1.60 -6.90
C GLN A 245 -4.80 -2.69 -7.84
N PHE A 246 -3.47 -2.82 -7.91
CA PHE A 246 -2.81 -3.89 -8.65
C PHE A 246 -3.22 -5.27 -8.14
N GLY A 247 -3.28 -5.46 -6.82
CA GLY A 247 -3.70 -6.72 -6.19
C GLY A 247 -5.17 -7.06 -6.49
N VAL A 248 -6.08 -6.06 -6.41
CA VAL A 248 -7.49 -6.22 -6.77
C VAL A 248 -7.65 -6.61 -8.23
N GLU A 249 -6.91 -5.99 -9.16
CA GLU A 249 -6.92 -6.37 -10.57
C GLU A 249 -6.51 -7.83 -10.76
N LYS A 250 -5.41 -8.25 -10.10
CA LYS A 250 -4.96 -9.65 -10.14
C LYS A 250 -5.96 -10.62 -9.50
N LEU A 251 -6.66 -10.21 -8.44
CA LEU A 251 -7.67 -11.04 -7.78
C LEU A 251 -8.94 -11.19 -8.63
N ARG A 252 -9.39 -10.11 -9.29
CA ARG A 252 -10.55 -10.16 -10.21
C ARG A 252 -10.31 -11.04 -11.43
N ASN A 253 -9.06 -11.08 -11.91
CA ASN A 253 -8.64 -11.88 -13.05
C ASN A 253 -8.08 -13.25 -12.64
N ASP A 254 -8.32 -13.67 -11.39
CA ASP A 254 -7.87 -14.95 -10.89
C ASP A 254 -8.65 -16.11 -11.54
N PRO A 255 -7.97 -17.15 -12.06
CA PRO A 255 -8.62 -18.29 -12.68
C PRO A 255 -9.60 -19.03 -11.78
N ASP A 256 -9.31 -19.06 -10.48
CA ASP A 256 -10.12 -19.76 -9.45
C ASP A 256 -11.30 -18.90 -8.97
N ASN A 257 -11.51 -17.71 -9.56
CA ASN A 257 -12.58 -16.77 -9.23
C ASN A 257 -12.65 -16.41 -7.72
N LEU A 258 -11.50 -16.23 -7.10
CA LEU A 258 -11.35 -16.01 -5.66
C LEU A 258 -11.90 -14.65 -5.17
N TYR A 259 -12.26 -13.74 -6.07
CA TYR A 259 -12.64 -12.36 -5.71
C TYR A 259 -13.88 -12.34 -4.80
N ALA A 260 -14.96 -13.02 -5.21
CA ALA A 260 -16.20 -13.05 -4.45
C ALA A 260 -16.03 -13.74 -3.08
N GLU A 261 -15.35 -14.90 -3.06
CA GLU A 261 -15.04 -15.64 -1.83
C GLU A 261 -14.24 -14.79 -0.84
N THR A 262 -13.26 -14.04 -1.33
CA THR A 262 -12.42 -13.18 -0.49
C THR A 262 -13.21 -12.00 0.09
N LEU A 263 -14.11 -11.38 -0.69
CA LEU A 263 -14.99 -10.33 -0.20
C LEU A 263 -15.98 -10.87 0.84
N ASP A 264 -16.52 -12.08 0.65
CA ASP A 264 -17.40 -12.73 1.61
C ASP A 264 -16.64 -13.07 2.91
N ALA A 265 -15.37 -13.48 2.82
CA ALA A 265 -14.52 -13.71 3.98
C ALA A 265 -14.20 -12.41 4.74
N HIS A 266 -13.91 -11.32 4.01
CA HIS A 266 -13.71 -9.99 4.57
C HIS A 266 -14.97 -9.50 5.30
N CYS A 267 -16.13 -9.65 4.70
CA CYS A 267 -17.42 -9.29 5.30
C CYS A 267 -17.66 -10.07 6.59
N ARG A 268 -17.50 -11.40 6.59
CA ARG A 268 -17.67 -12.25 7.78
C ARG A 268 -16.72 -11.86 8.91
N TYR A 269 -15.46 -11.57 8.59
CA TYR A 269 -14.48 -11.14 9.59
C TYR A 269 -14.94 -9.85 10.30
N TYR A 270 -15.29 -8.82 9.53
CA TYR A 270 -15.71 -7.55 10.13
C TYR A 270 -17.09 -7.62 10.78
N ALA A 271 -18.03 -8.44 10.30
CA ALA A 271 -19.29 -8.69 11.01
C ALA A 271 -19.04 -9.33 12.39
N SER A 272 -18.17 -10.35 12.47
CA SER A 272 -17.79 -10.97 13.73
C SER A 272 -17.07 -10.00 14.68
N LEU A 273 -16.25 -9.11 14.14
CA LEU A 273 -15.56 -8.06 14.89
C LEU A 273 -16.57 -7.07 15.47
N MET A 274 -17.54 -6.60 14.66
CA MET A 274 -18.59 -5.66 15.09
C MET A 274 -19.45 -6.25 16.19
N ARG A 275 -19.80 -7.54 16.10
CA ARG A 275 -20.53 -8.22 17.17
C ARG A 275 -19.75 -8.23 18.48
N ARG A 276 -18.45 -8.60 18.45
CA ARG A 276 -17.58 -8.58 19.65
C ARG A 276 -17.48 -7.17 20.25
N TYR A 277 -17.39 -6.14 19.42
CA TYR A 277 -17.40 -4.75 19.89
C TYR A 277 -18.69 -4.38 20.61
N SER A 278 -19.85 -4.80 20.07
CA SER A 278 -21.14 -4.58 20.71
C SER A 278 -21.25 -5.30 22.07
N GLU A 279 -20.81 -6.54 22.13
CA GLU A 279 -20.79 -7.33 23.36
C GLU A 279 -19.89 -6.69 24.42
N ALA A 280 -18.67 -6.27 24.06
CA ALA A 280 -17.73 -5.62 24.96
C ALA A 280 -18.27 -4.30 25.54
N VAL A 281 -18.97 -3.50 24.72
CA VAL A 281 -19.58 -2.24 25.18
C VAL A 281 -20.75 -2.47 26.12
N ILE A 282 -21.52 -3.55 25.92
CA ILE A 282 -22.65 -3.92 26.79
C ILE A 282 -22.14 -4.44 28.14
N GLU A 283 -21.08 -5.25 28.13
CA GLU A 283 -20.53 -5.86 29.35
C GLU A 283 -19.83 -4.85 30.25
N GLU A 284 -19.09 -3.91 29.67
CA GLU A 284 -18.29 -2.96 30.44
C GLU A 284 -18.28 -1.56 29.83
N MET A 285 -18.99 -0.63 30.46
CA MET A 285 -19.04 0.79 30.01
C MET A 285 -17.66 1.47 29.97
N SER A 286 -16.69 1.01 30.75
CA SER A 286 -15.32 1.53 30.75
C SER A 286 -14.54 1.15 29.49
N ALA A 287 -14.88 0.03 28.83
CA ALA A 287 -14.29 -0.39 27.57
C ALA A 287 -14.71 0.45 26.35
N PHE A 288 -15.80 1.22 26.50
CA PHE A 288 -16.43 2.01 25.46
C PHE A 288 -15.43 2.83 24.62
N MET A 289 -14.59 3.65 25.27
CA MET A 289 -13.65 4.52 24.55
C MET A 289 -12.58 3.74 23.81
N HIS A 290 -12.09 2.64 24.38
CA HIS A 290 -11.08 1.80 23.72
C HIS A 290 -11.64 1.11 22.47
N VAL A 291 -12.82 0.52 22.59
CA VAL A 291 -13.52 -0.12 21.47
C VAL A 291 -13.77 0.87 20.32
N TYR A 292 -14.17 2.12 20.63
CA TYR A 292 -14.39 3.13 19.60
C TYR A 292 -13.11 3.56 18.88
N LEU A 293 -11.98 3.65 19.58
CA LEU A 293 -10.70 3.95 18.96
C LEU A 293 -10.25 2.82 18.02
N GLU A 294 -10.50 1.58 18.40
CA GLU A 294 -10.23 0.41 17.52
C GLU A 294 -11.14 0.42 16.30
N MET A 295 -12.45 0.68 16.49
CA MET A 295 -13.41 0.81 15.39
C MET A 295 -13.03 1.93 14.43
N GLN A 296 -12.59 3.08 14.94
CA GLN A 296 -12.14 4.21 14.13
C GLN A 296 -10.94 3.81 13.25
N ALA A 297 -10.00 3.04 13.79
CA ALA A 297 -8.83 2.58 13.04
C ALA A 297 -9.19 1.61 11.89
N ASP A 298 -10.29 0.88 12.02
CA ASP A 298 -10.76 -0.11 11.05
C ASP A 298 -11.97 0.36 10.22
N MET A 299 -12.39 1.62 10.36
CA MET A 299 -13.65 2.17 9.82
C MET A 299 -13.78 1.96 8.30
N GLU A 300 -12.72 2.17 7.53
CA GLU A 300 -12.74 1.98 6.07
C GLU A 300 -13.08 0.53 5.69
N ASN A 301 -12.53 -0.43 6.40
CA ASN A 301 -12.82 -1.85 6.19
C ASN A 301 -14.23 -2.22 6.64
N ILE A 302 -14.68 -1.68 7.79
CA ILE A 302 -16.02 -1.90 8.32
C ILE A 302 -17.06 -1.41 7.32
N LEU A 303 -16.89 -0.20 6.77
CA LEU A 303 -17.80 0.36 5.76
C LEU A 303 -17.78 -0.43 4.46
N ALA A 304 -16.61 -0.88 4.01
CA ALA A 304 -16.50 -1.72 2.82
C ALA A 304 -17.20 -3.07 3.00
N ALA A 305 -17.03 -3.70 4.16
CA ALA A 305 -17.70 -4.94 4.51
C ALA A 305 -19.23 -4.78 4.60
N TRP A 306 -19.70 -3.67 5.21
CA TRP A 306 -21.10 -3.27 5.26
C TRP A 306 -21.71 -3.11 3.87
N GLN A 307 -21.06 -2.36 2.98
CA GLN A 307 -21.51 -2.17 1.60
C GLN A 307 -21.60 -3.50 0.84
N HIS A 308 -20.65 -4.42 1.07
CA HIS A 308 -20.67 -5.74 0.47
C HIS A 308 -21.85 -6.58 1.01
N ALA A 309 -22.10 -6.55 2.31
CA ALA A 309 -23.25 -7.26 2.93
C ALA A 309 -24.58 -6.80 2.35
N LEU A 310 -24.73 -5.49 2.09
CA LEU A 310 -25.93 -4.92 1.47
C LEU A 310 -26.07 -5.26 -0.01
N ALA A 311 -24.97 -5.32 -0.75
CA ALA A 311 -24.97 -5.62 -2.18
C ALA A 311 -25.30 -7.08 -2.49
N ARG A 312 -24.94 -7.98 -1.59
CA ARG A 312 -25.23 -9.41 -1.63
C ARG A 312 -25.94 -9.78 -0.33
N PRO A 313 -27.26 -9.67 -0.23
CA PRO A 313 -27.97 -9.63 1.05
C PRO A 313 -27.57 -10.78 2.00
N LEU A 314 -26.46 -10.57 2.68
CA LEU A 314 -25.91 -11.47 3.69
C LEU A 314 -26.62 -11.16 5.01
N LEU A 315 -27.87 -11.61 5.16
CA LEU A 315 -28.80 -11.23 6.22
C LEU A 315 -28.25 -11.40 7.62
N ASP A 316 -27.51 -12.48 7.85
CA ASP A 316 -26.93 -12.79 9.16
C ASP A 316 -25.90 -11.73 9.59
N HIS A 317 -25.26 -11.07 8.64
CA HIS A 317 -24.23 -10.06 8.92
C HIS A 317 -24.76 -8.63 8.98
N ILE A 318 -25.86 -8.34 8.27
CA ILE A 318 -26.46 -6.98 8.28
C ILE A 318 -26.87 -6.57 9.70
N GLY A 319 -27.42 -7.49 10.50
CA GLY A 319 -27.77 -7.24 11.88
C GLY A 319 -26.57 -6.89 12.77
N ASP A 320 -25.46 -7.59 12.61
CA ASP A 320 -24.22 -7.37 13.36
C ASP A 320 -23.62 -5.98 13.06
N PHE A 321 -23.74 -5.51 11.82
CA PHE A 321 -23.24 -4.19 11.41
C PHE A 321 -24.15 -3.05 11.83
N ALA A 322 -25.46 -3.16 11.62
CA ALA A 322 -26.40 -2.02 11.72
C ALA A 322 -26.35 -1.35 13.09
N TYR A 323 -26.47 -2.13 14.17
CA TYR A 323 -26.42 -1.61 15.52
C TYR A 323 -25.10 -0.94 15.87
N SER A 324 -23.99 -1.63 15.59
CA SER A 324 -22.65 -1.18 15.96
C SER A 324 -22.20 0.02 15.17
N ILE A 325 -22.53 0.09 13.86
CA ILE A 325 -22.23 1.25 13.02
C ILE A 325 -22.99 2.49 13.50
N ALA A 326 -24.30 2.38 13.78
CA ALA A 326 -25.09 3.51 14.26
C ALA A 326 -24.52 4.07 15.57
N HIS A 327 -24.17 3.20 16.51
CA HIS A 327 -23.56 3.61 17.78
C HIS A 327 -22.17 4.24 17.59
N ALA A 328 -21.32 3.65 16.71
CA ALA A 328 -19.99 4.17 16.45
C ALA A 328 -20.01 5.58 15.86
N PHE A 329 -20.86 5.83 14.87
CA PHE A 329 -20.99 7.16 14.26
C PHE A 329 -21.50 8.20 15.25
N GLY A 330 -22.49 7.83 16.10
CA GLY A 330 -22.98 8.70 17.17
C GLY A 330 -21.89 9.07 18.17
N ALA A 331 -21.11 8.09 18.63
CA ALA A 331 -20.02 8.30 19.59
C ALA A 331 -18.84 9.10 19.04
N LEU A 332 -18.53 8.96 17.76
CA LEU A 332 -17.47 9.70 17.07
C LEU A 332 -17.89 11.09 16.60
N GLY A 333 -19.16 11.48 16.82
CA GLY A 333 -19.71 12.75 16.35
C GLY A 333 -19.88 12.84 14.83
N LEU A 334 -19.84 11.70 14.12
CA LEU A 334 -19.96 11.58 12.68
C LEU A 334 -21.41 11.31 12.23
N ASN A 335 -22.37 12.00 12.85
CA ASN A 335 -23.80 11.73 12.69
C ASN A 335 -24.28 11.83 11.24
N GLU A 336 -23.79 12.79 10.45
CA GLU A 336 -24.17 12.93 9.04
C GLU A 336 -23.72 11.72 8.21
N GLN A 337 -22.50 11.25 8.40
CA GLN A 337 -21.97 10.08 7.69
C GLN A 337 -22.68 8.80 8.11
N GLY A 338 -23.02 8.68 9.39
CA GLY A 338 -23.80 7.57 9.93
C GLY A 338 -25.21 7.54 9.35
N SER A 339 -25.90 8.67 9.34
CA SER A 339 -27.23 8.80 8.75
C SER A 339 -27.22 8.48 7.25
N GLU A 340 -26.22 8.97 6.51
CA GLU A 340 -26.09 8.64 5.09
C GLU A 340 -25.84 7.16 4.84
N ALA A 341 -24.99 6.51 5.63
CA ALA A 341 -24.71 5.07 5.54
C ALA A 341 -25.97 4.23 5.82
N MET A 342 -26.76 4.61 6.84
CA MET A 342 -28.02 3.95 7.16
C MET A 342 -29.10 4.21 6.12
N HIS A 343 -29.21 5.43 5.61
CA HIS A 343 -30.17 5.76 4.56
C HIS A 343 -29.88 4.99 3.26
N ARG A 344 -28.64 4.89 2.86
CA ARG A 344 -28.22 4.04 1.71
C ARG A 344 -28.56 2.58 1.94
N ALA A 345 -28.37 2.06 3.15
CA ALA A 345 -28.73 0.71 3.54
C ALA A 345 -30.22 0.47 3.42
N PHE A 346 -31.04 1.39 3.93
CA PHE A 346 -32.50 1.33 3.84
C PHE A 346 -32.98 1.26 2.38
N ILE A 347 -32.50 2.17 1.52
CA ILE A 347 -32.85 2.17 0.09
C ILE A 347 -32.48 0.83 -0.58
N GLN A 348 -31.33 0.27 -0.24
CA GLN A 348 -30.87 -1.00 -0.83
C GLN A 348 -31.69 -2.19 -0.33
N LEU A 349 -32.04 -2.23 0.97
CA LEU A 349 -32.83 -3.30 1.56
C LEU A 349 -34.29 -3.29 1.05
N GLN A 350 -34.85 -2.13 0.69
CA GLN A 350 -36.18 -2.04 0.05
C GLN A 350 -36.28 -2.81 -1.28
N ARG A 351 -35.16 -3.10 -1.93
CA ARG A 351 -35.14 -3.92 -3.16
C ARG A 351 -35.40 -5.41 -2.89
N PHE A 352 -35.43 -5.81 -1.62
CA PHE A 352 -35.64 -7.19 -1.19
C PHE A 352 -36.87 -7.25 -0.26
N PRO A 353 -38.11 -7.41 -0.80
CA PRO A 353 -39.34 -7.35 -0.04
C PRO A 353 -39.43 -8.37 1.12
N GLU A 354 -38.75 -9.50 0.98
CA GLU A 354 -38.64 -10.52 2.02
C GLU A 354 -37.93 -10.03 3.29
N LEU A 355 -37.25 -8.90 3.25
CA LEU A 355 -36.47 -8.31 4.32
C LEU A 355 -37.19 -7.22 5.11
N GLY A 356 -38.51 -7.04 4.90
CA GLY A 356 -39.30 -5.94 5.51
C GLY A 356 -39.08 -5.76 7.01
N LYS A 357 -39.00 -6.83 7.79
CA LYS A 357 -38.71 -6.75 9.24
C LYS A 357 -37.30 -6.25 9.57
N MET A 358 -36.32 -6.37 8.68
CA MET A 358 -34.97 -5.82 8.84
C MET A 358 -34.90 -4.35 8.46
N CYS A 359 -35.70 -3.93 7.46
CA CYS A 359 -35.87 -2.52 7.14
C CYS A 359 -36.36 -1.73 8.35
N ASP A 360 -37.33 -2.26 9.09
CA ASP A 360 -37.86 -1.64 10.30
C ASP A 360 -36.79 -1.45 11.40
N ARG A 361 -35.83 -2.37 11.54
CA ARG A 361 -34.72 -2.26 12.47
C ARG A 361 -33.70 -1.19 12.04
N VAL A 362 -33.44 -1.04 10.76
CA VAL A 362 -32.54 -0.01 10.23
C VAL A 362 -33.18 1.38 10.36
N VAL A 363 -34.50 1.50 10.15
CA VAL A 363 -35.25 2.76 10.31
C VAL A 363 -35.28 3.26 11.75
N VAL A 364 -35.33 2.36 12.73
CA VAL A 364 -35.31 2.76 14.16
C VAL A 364 -33.94 3.35 14.57
N LEU A 365 -32.89 3.12 13.78
CA LEU A 365 -31.50 3.60 14.05
C LEU A 365 -31.14 4.87 13.24
N THR A 366 -32.03 5.34 12.35
CA THR A 366 -31.90 6.62 11.61
C THR A 366 -32.64 7.73 12.33
#